data_7206d62e2c2b14e90dc8aabf94011a48
#
_entry.id   7206d62e2c2b14e90dc8aabf94011a48
#
_cell.length_a   1.000
_cell.length_b   1.000
_cell.length_c   1.000
_cell.angle_alpha   90.00
_cell.angle_beta   90.00
_cell.angle_gamma   90.00
#
_symmetry.space_group_name_H-M   'P 1'
#
loop_
_entity.id
_entity.type
_entity.pdbx_description
1 polymer ?
#
loop_
_entity_poly.entity_id
_entity_poly.type
_entity_poly.pdbx_seq_one_letter_code
_entity_poly.pdbx_strand_id
1 'polypeptide(L)'
;MNPRRTIQITRKNEAGEIEQTEVKLLYCAASETGFQTLSGVTMEVFNPELEKNEEGKYVIKALPKATDMNYIQLAMACIIAAYECDGEEPPIKSEDLLYYASREEVQNLVTTVLQMRNEWMAVPSTIKPEMEEKEGKRKNAKTPTKRSKRS
;
A
#
# COMPACT_ATOMS: atom_id res chain seq x y z
N MET A 1 7.23 -13.35 1.29
CA MET A 1 6.40 -13.11 2.48
C MET A 1 5.64 -11.82 2.33
N ASN A 2 4.38 -11.81 2.72
CA ASN A 2 3.55 -10.62 2.58
C ASN A 2 3.95 -9.56 3.62
N PRO A 3 3.96 -8.28 3.23
CA PRO A 3 4.33 -7.21 4.17
C PRO A 3 3.37 -7.10 5.35
N ARG A 4 3.93 -6.86 6.54
CA ARG A 4 3.17 -6.64 7.77
C ARG A 4 3.72 -5.44 8.50
N ARG A 5 2.84 -4.70 9.16
CA ARG A 5 3.21 -3.54 9.98
C ARG A 5 2.23 -3.41 11.13
N THR A 6 2.57 -2.61 12.13
CA THR A 6 1.64 -2.20 13.17
C THR A 6 1.65 -0.69 13.25
N ILE A 7 0.53 -0.13 13.69
CA ILE A 7 0.37 1.32 13.76
C ILE A 7 -0.58 1.64 14.90
N GLN A 8 -0.46 2.85 15.46
CA GLN A 8 -1.35 3.31 16.54
C GLN A 8 -2.48 4.12 15.94
N ILE A 9 -3.72 3.79 16.30
CA ILE A 9 -4.91 4.49 15.81
C ILE A 9 -5.79 4.84 17.00
N THR A 10 -6.32 6.05 17.00
CA THR A 10 -7.30 6.49 18.01
C THR A 10 -8.66 5.92 17.64
N ARG A 11 -9.33 5.36 18.63
CA ARG A 11 -10.66 4.76 18.45
C ARG A 11 -11.56 5.11 19.62
N LYS A 12 -12.84 4.85 19.44
CA LYS A 12 -13.81 4.90 20.53
C LYS A 12 -14.07 3.48 20.99
N ASN A 13 -13.77 3.18 22.25
CA ASN A 13 -13.93 1.82 22.77
C ASN A 13 -15.38 1.54 23.14
N GLU A 14 -15.64 0.32 23.66
CA GLU A 14 -17.00 -0.10 23.99
C GLU A 14 -17.59 0.71 25.14
N ALA A 15 -16.72 1.26 25.99
CA ALA A 15 -17.18 2.11 27.09
C ALA A 15 -17.45 3.55 26.66
N GLY A 16 -17.25 3.86 25.38
CA GLY A 16 -17.46 5.20 24.86
C GLY A 16 -16.27 6.11 25.05
N GLU A 17 -15.13 5.58 25.46
CA GLU A 17 -13.94 6.38 25.71
C GLU A 17 -13.03 6.39 24.51
N ILE A 18 -12.33 7.51 24.34
CA ILE A 18 -11.38 7.68 23.24
C ILE A 18 -10.02 7.19 23.71
N GLU A 19 -9.40 6.28 22.96
CA GLU A 19 -8.11 5.72 23.34
C GLU A 19 -7.32 5.38 22.10
N GLN A 20 -6.00 5.25 22.24
CA GLN A 20 -5.15 4.74 21.17
C GLN A 20 -5.02 3.24 21.31
N THR A 21 -5.03 2.55 20.18
CA THR A 21 -4.85 1.10 20.15
C THR A 21 -3.89 0.73 19.05
N GLU A 22 -3.17 -0.35 19.27
CA GLU A 22 -2.26 -0.89 18.26
C GLU A 22 -3.07 -1.69 17.25
N VAL A 23 -2.80 -1.47 15.97
CA VAL A 23 -3.54 -2.09 14.89
C VAL A 23 -2.55 -2.76 13.94
N LYS A 24 -2.82 -4.01 13.60
CA LYS A 24 -1.99 -4.77 12.67
C LYS A 24 -2.44 -4.54 11.24
N LEU A 25 -1.47 -4.53 10.34
CA LEU A 25 -1.70 -4.38 8.91
C LEU A 25 -1.05 -5.56 8.18
N LEU A 26 -1.73 -6.08 7.18
CA LEU A 26 -1.20 -7.12 6.30
C LEU A 26 -1.57 -6.78 4.87
N TYR A 27 -0.58 -6.73 3.98
CA TYR A 27 -0.87 -6.54 2.56
C TYR A 27 -0.71 -7.87 1.84
N CYS A 28 -1.79 -8.36 1.26
CA CYS A 28 -1.81 -9.63 0.56
C CYS A 28 -2.98 -9.59 -0.43
N ALA A 29 -3.19 -10.69 -1.14
CA ALA A 29 -4.29 -10.76 -2.10
C ALA A 29 -5.64 -10.49 -1.44
N ALA A 30 -5.84 -10.95 -0.20
CA ALA A 30 -7.09 -10.71 0.52
C ALA A 30 -7.32 -9.21 0.78
N SER A 31 -6.24 -8.45 0.94
CA SER A 31 -6.36 -7.00 1.13
C SER A 31 -6.93 -6.34 -0.11
N GLU A 32 -6.47 -6.73 -1.29
CA GLU A 32 -6.97 -6.14 -2.53
C GLU A 32 -8.39 -6.59 -2.83
N THR A 33 -8.69 -7.87 -2.61
CA THR A 33 -10.04 -8.38 -2.77
C THR A 33 -11.00 -7.70 -1.80
N GLY A 34 -10.55 -7.54 -0.55
CA GLY A 34 -11.36 -6.85 0.46
C GLY A 34 -11.63 -5.41 0.09
N PHE A 35 -10.63 -4.71 -0.45
CA PHE A 35 -10.84 -3.35 -0.91
C PHE A 35 -11.90 -3.28 -2.00
N GLN A 36 -11.83 -4.20 -2.97
CA GLN A 36 -12.80 -4.20 -4.05
C GLN A 36 -14.22 -4.46 -3.54
N THR A 37 -14.34 -5.34 -2.54
CA THR A 37 -15.64 -5.59 -1.92
C THR A 37 -16.15 -4.37 -1.16
N LEU A 38 -15.28 -3.70 -0.41
CA LEU A 38 -15.68 -2.53 0.37
C LEU A 38 -16.03 -1.34 -0.50
N SER A 39 -15.26 -1.12 -1.57
CA SER A 39 -15.36 0.11 -2.36
C SER A 39 -16.22 -0.04 -3.60
N GLY A 40 -16.34 -1.25 -4.14
CA GLY A 40 -17.04 -1.47 -5.40
C GLY A 40 -16.24 -1.11 -6.62
N VAL A 41 -14.95 -0.76 -6.47
CA VAL A 41 -14.10 -0.41 -7.61
C VAL A 41 -12.88 -1.32 -7.62
N THR A 42 -12.15 -1.32 -8.73
CA THR A 42 -10.98 -2.17 -8.86
C THR A 42 -9.74 -1.45 -8.36
N MET A 43 -8.66 -2.21 -8.17
CA MET A 43 -7.38 -1.65 -7.72
C MET A 43 -6.78 -0.68 -8.72
N GLU A 44 -7.28 -0.66 -9.95
CA GLU A 44 -6.75 0.25 -10.97
C GLU A 44 -6.86 1.72 -10.59
N VAL A 45 -7.78 2.06 -9.68
CA VAL A 45 -7.92 3.46 -9.26
C VAL A 45 -6.65 4.00 -8.61
N PHE A 46 -5.78 3.11 -8.12
CA PHE A 46 -4.53 3.53 -7.48
C PHE A 46 -3.37 3.68 -8.47
N ASN A 47 -3.59 3.37 -9.73
CA ASN A 47 -2.52 3.42 -10.73
C ASN A 47 -2.60 4.71 -11.52
N PRO A 48 -1.46 5.39 -11.75
CA PRO A 48 -1.46 6.54 -12.63
C PRO A 48 -1.60 6.07 -14.09
N GLU A 49 -2.07 6.98 -14.95
CA GLU A 49 -2.03 6.72 -16.39
C GLU A 49 -0.67 7.10 -16.91
N LEU A 50 -0.10 6.23 -17.71
CA LEU A 50 1.23 6.44 -18.29
C LEU A 50 1.13 6.52 -19.80
N GLU A 51 2.05 7.26 -20.40
CA GLU A 51 2.19 7.27 -21.85
C GLU A 51 3.67 7.36 -22.19
N LYS A 52 4.02 6.88 -23.38
CA LYS A 52 5.40 6.98 -23.86
C LYS A 52 5.60 8.35 -24.49
N ASN A 53 6.69 9.02 -24.12
CA ASN A 53 7.08 10.25 -24.79
C ASN A 53 7.87 9.93 -26.05
N GLU A 54 8.35 10.97 -26.74
CA GLU A 54 9.06 10.80 -27.99
C GLU A 54 10.37 10.04 -27.83
N GLU A 55 10.92 10.05 -26.61
CA GLU A 55 12.16 9.33 -26.33
C GLU A 55 11.90 7.88 -25.95
N GLY A 56 10.65 7.42 -25.97
CA GLY A 56 10.31 6.06 -25.61
C GLY A 56 10.20 5.83 -24.13
N LYS A 57 10.25 6.87 -23.30
CA LYS A 57 10.15 6.74 -21.87
C LYS A 57 8.71 6.94 -21.40
N TYR A 58 8.34 6.22 -20.35
CA TYR A 58 7.02 6.39 -19.76
C TYR A 58 6.99 7.61 -18.85
N VAL A 59 5.98 8.43 -19.02
CA VAL A 59 5.72 9.60 -18.20
C VAL A 59 4.29 9.52 -17.70
N ILE A 60 4.03 10.18 -16.57
CA ILE A 60 2.69 10.18 -16.00
C ILE A 60 1.81 11.13 -16.81
N LYS A 61 0.76 10.56 -17.44
CA LYS A 61 -0.22 11.33 -18.17
C LYS A 61 -1.30 11.87 -17.25
N ALA A 62 -1.71 11.07 -16.27
CA ALA A 62 -2.74 11.47 -15.32
C ALA A 62 -2.47 10.80 -13.98
N LEU A 63 -2.79 11.50 -12.89
CA LEU A 63 -2.63 10.97 -11.54
C LEU A 63 -3.66 9.87 -11.29
N PRO A 64 -3.43 9.03 -10.26
CA PRO A 64 -4.40 8.00 -9.90
C PRO A 64 -5.77 8.63 -9.61
N LYS A 65 -6.82 7.88 -9.91
CA LYS A 65 -8.19 8.35 -9.73
C LYS A 65 -8.76 8.02 -8.35
N ALA A 66 -7.97 7.36 -7.50
CA ALA A 66 -8.43 6.98 -6.17
C ALA A 66 -8.83 8.21 -5.37
N THR A 67 -9.97 8.11 -4.68
CA THR A 67 -10.45 9.15 -3.78
C THR A 67 -9.85 8.94 -2.40
N ASP A 68 -9.97 9.95 -1.53
CA ASP A 68 -9.54 9.79 -0.14
C ASP A 68 -10.21 8.59 0.51
N MET A 69 -11.50 8.41 0.22
CA MET A 69 -12.23 7.26 0.77
C MET A 69 -11.64 5.95 0.27
N ASN A 70 -11.20 5.89 -0.99
CA ASN A 70 -10.58 4.68 -1.51
C ASN A 70 -9.32 4.31 -0.73
N TYR A 71 -8.49 5.30 -0.36
CA TYR A 71 -7.29 5.02 0.42
C TYR A 71 -7.65 4.50 1.81
N ILE A 72 -8.69 5.07 2.43
CA ILE A 72 -9.13 4.60 3.74
C ILE A 72 -9.68 3.18 3.63
N GLN A 73 -10.43 2.90 2.58
CA GLN A 73 -10.98 1.56 2.36
C GLN A 73 -9.89 0.52 2.14
N LEU A 74 -8.84 0.88 1.40
CA LEU A 74 -7.71 -0.04 1.22
C LEU A 74 -7.02 -0.29 2.55
N ALA A 75 -6.83 0.77 3.35
CA ALA A 75 -6.22 0.61 4.66
C ALA A 75 -7.07 -0.29 5.55
N MET A 76 -8.39 -0.10 5.54
CA MET A 76 -9.28 -0.94 6.33
C MET A 76 -9.22 -2.40 5.87
N ALA A 77 -9.12 -2.62 4.56
CA ALA A 77 -8.99 -3.98 4.03
C ALA A 77 -7.71 -4.65 4.51
N CYS A 78 -6.61 -3.89 4.63
CA CYS A 78 -5.36 -4.42 5.15
C CYS A 78 -5.47 -4.77 6.63
N ILE A 79 -6.21 -3.97 7.39
CA ILE A 79 -6.46 -4.25 8.80
C ILE A 79 -7.28 -5.53 8.94
N ILE A 80 -8.37 -5.61 8.18
CA ILE A 80 -9.24 -6.78 8.23
C ILE A 80 -8.45 -8.05 7.87
N ALA A 81 -7.62 -7.97 6.82
CA ALA A 81 -6.83 -9.13 6.40
C ALA A 81 -5.88 -9.59 7.50
N ALA A 82 -5.26 -8.63 8.21
CA ALA A 82 -4.32 -8.97 9.27
C ALA A 82 -4.98 -9.75 10.40
N TYR A 83 -6.19 -9.37 10.77
CA TYR A 83 -6.87 -10.02 11.89
C TYR A 83 -7.59 -11.28 11.47
N GLU A 84 -8.19 -11.28 10.29
CA GLU A 84 -8.88 -12.49 9.82
C GLU A 84 -7.92 -13.65 9.61
N CYS A 85 -6.70 -13.38 9.15
CA CYS A 85 -5.76 -14.47 8.94
C CYS A 85 -5.31 -15.10 10.26
N ASP A 86 -5.46 -14.38 11.37
CA ASP A 86 -5.15 -14.90 12.70
C ASP A 86 -6.40 -15.39 13.43
N GLY A 87 -7.57 -15.35 12.78
CA GLY A 87 -8.82 -15.77 13.41
C GLY A 87 -9.34 -14.79 14.44
N GLU A 88 -8.96 -13.52 14.33
CA GLU A 88 -9.33 -12.48 15.29
C GLU A 88 -10.20 -11.43 14.61
N GLU A 89 -10.84 -10.60 15.43
CA GLU A 89 -11.61 -9.46 14.92
C GLU A 89 -10.76 -8.21 15.01
N PRO A 90 -10.90 -7.30 14.01
CA PRO A 90 -10.18 -6.03 14.08
C PRO A 90 -10.59 -5.22 15.30
N PRO A 91 -9.63 -4.52 15.92
CA PRO A 91 -9.94 -3.69 17.10
C PRO A 91 -10.56 -2.35 16.74
N ILE A 92 -10.62 -2.00 15.45
CA ILE A 92 -11.22 -0.74 15.01
C ILE A 92 -12.18 -1.03 13.86
N LYS A 93 -13.03 -0.05 13.61
CA LYS A 93 -13.99 -0.09 12.50
C LYS A 93 -13.72 1.09 11.58
N SER A 94 -14.36 1.07 10.40
CA SER A 94 -14.23 2.19 9.47
C SER A 94 -14.61 3.51 10.13
N GLU A 95 -15.61 3.52 11.00
CA GLU A 95 -16.02 4.73 11.71
C GLU A 95 -14.89 5.32 12.53
N ASP A 96 -14.03 4.48 13.11
CA ASP A 96 -12.92 5.00 13.89
C ASP A 96 -11.96 5.80 13.02
N LEU A 97 -11.72 5.34 11.81
CA LEU A 97 -10.85 6.06 10.88
C LEU A 97 -11.48 7.35 10.38
N LEU A 98 -12.81 7.37 10.27
CA LEU A 98 -13.51 8.53 9.71
C LEU A 98 -13.80 9.59 10.77
N TYR A 99 -14.00 9.20 12.04
CA TYR A 99 -14.51 10.14 13.03
C TYR A 99 -13.59 10.35 14.24
N TYR A 100 -12.73 9.40 14.56
CA TYR A 100 -11.94 9.47 15.80
C TYR A 100 -10.45 9.55 15.59
N ALA A 101 -9.92 8.92 14.53
CA ALA A 101 -8.49 9.00 14.24
C ALA A 101 -8.13 10.42 13.83
N SER A 102 -6.94 10.88 14.23
CA SER A 102 -6.47 12.18 13.81
C SER A 102 -6.09 12.16 12.35
N ARG A 103 -6.03 13.37 11.74
CA ARG A 103 -5.60 13.48 10.35
C ARG A 103 -4.21 12.88 10.15
N GLU A 104 -3.32 13.14 11.10
CA GLU A 104 -1.96 12.63 11.01
C GLU A 104 -1.94 11.11 11.06
N GLU A 105 -2.77 10.51 11.93
CA GLU A 105 -2.87 9.06 12.01
C GLU A 105 -3.36 8.46 10.70
N VAL A 106 -4.38 9.07 10.11
CA VAL A 106 -4.92 8.56 8.84
C VAL A 106 -3.89 8.69 7.73
N GLN A 107 -3.19 9.82 7.65
CA GLN A 107 -2.16 10.00 6.64
C GLN A 107 -1.02 9.01 6.81
N ASN A 108 -0.60 8.76 8.05
CA ASN A 108 0.44 7.80 8.34
C ASN A 108 0.01 6.39 7.98
N LEU A 109 -1.24 6.05 8.29
CA LEU A 109 -1.81 4.76 7.94
C LEU A 109 -1.81 4.55 6.43
N VAL A 110 -2.32 5.53 5.68
CA VAL A 110 -2.40 5.43 4.21
C VAL A 110 -1.00 5.32 3.62
N THR A 111 -0.06 6.16 4.08
CA THR A 111 1.32 6.11 3.59
C THR A 111 1.94 4.74 3.84
N THR A 112 1.72 4.19 5.04
CA THR A 112 2.25 2.87 5.39
C THR A 112 1.67 1.79 4.48
N VAL A 113 0.36 1.83 4.22
CA VAL A 113 -0.29 0.84 3.36
C VAL A 113 0.24 0.93 1.93
N LEU A 114 0.45 2.14 1.41
CA LEU A 114 0.98 2.30 0.07
C LEU A 114 2.42 1.79 -0.02
N GLN A 115 3.21 1.99 1.02
CA GLN A 115 4.56 1.42 1.07
C GLN A 115 4.50 -0.11 1.06
N MET A 116 3.57 -0.69 1.84
CA MET A 116 3.40 -2.14 1.87
C MET A 116 2.96 -2.67 0.50
N ARG A 117 2.08 -1.95 -0.18
CA ARG A 117 1.65 -2.33 -1.52
C ARG A 117 2.84 -2.36 -2.47
N ASN A 118 3.69 -1.33 -2.40
CA ASN A 118 4.87 -1.27 -3.25
C ASN A 118 5.80 -2.44 -2.95
N GLU A 119 6.00 -2.77 -1.68
CA GLU A 119 6.83 -3.92 -1.29
C GLU A 119 6.23 -5.22 -1.83
N TRP A 120 4.93 -5.37 -1.72
CA TRP A 120 4.24 -6.59 -2.16
C TRP A 120 4.34 -6.75 -3.68
N MET A 121 4.17 -5.66 -4.42
CA MET A 121 4.24 -5.70 -5.88
C MET A 121 5.67 -5.82 -6.38
N ALA A 122 6.64 -5.33 -5.64
CA ALA A 122 8.03 -5.33 -6.04
C ALA A 122 8.77 -6.58 -5.61
N VAL A 123 8.12 -7.50 -4.88
CA VAL A 123 8.78 -8.73 -4.46
C VAL A 123 9.32 -9.40 -5.71
N PRO A 124 10.65 -9.52 -5.81
CA PRO A 124 11.22 -10.14 -7.00
C PRO A 124 10.81 -11.58 -7.03
N SER A 125 10.27 -11.99 -8.14
CA SER A 125 10.07 -13.40 -8.34
C SER A 125 11.45 -14.03 -8.46
N THR A 126 11.51 -15.32 -8.19
CA THR A 126 12.76 -16.06 -8.37
C THR A 126 13.16 -16.10 -9.82
N ILE A 127 12.26 -15.72 -10.71
CA ILE A 127 12.53 -15.65 -12.14
C ILE A 127 12.79 -14.23 -12.58
N LYS A 128 13.11 -13.35 -11.65
CA LYS A 128 13.33 -11.96 -11.96
C LYS A 128 14.44 -11.83 -13.01
N PRO A 129 14.14 -11.13 -14.11
CA PRO A 129 15.17 -10.83 -15.08
C PRO A 129 16.11 -9.82 -14.49
N GLU A 130 17.18 -9.73 -15.04
CA GLU A 130 18.10 -8.70 -14.63
C GLU A 130 17.71 -7.38 -15.17
N MET A 131 17.11 -7.00 -14.97
CA MET A 131 16.58 -5.99 -15.35
C MET A 131 16.76 -4.81 -15.03
N GLU A 132 17.08 -5.17 -14.44
CA GLU A 132 17.08 -4.63 -14.35
C GLU A 132 17.49 -3.87 -14.43
N GLU A 133 18.15 -3.83 -14.22
CA GLU A 133 18.63 -3.57 -14.32
C GLU A 133 18.63 -2.85 -14.64
N LYS A 134 18.76 -2.91 -14.61
CA LYS A 134 18.83 -2.55 -14.88
C LYS A 134 18.50 -1.70 -14.77
N GLU A 135 18.86 -1.90 -14.56
CA GLU A 135 18.66 -1.39 -14.59
C GLU A 135 18.73 -0.82 -14.21
N GLY A 136 19.99 -0.77 -14.04
CA GLY A 136 19.97 -0.61 -13.82
C GLY A 136 20.44 0.01 -13.53
N LYS A 137 20.74 -0.32 -13.53
CA LYS A 137 21.21 -0.20 -13.35
C LYS A 137 21.18 0.30 -13.23
N ARG A 138 21.61 0.26 -13.35
CA ARG A 138 21.77 0.56 -13.21
C ARG A 138 21.77 1.02 -12.94
N LYS A 139 21.91 0.96 -13.02
CA LYS A 139 22.08 1.12 -12.83
C LYS A 139 22.26 1.46 -12.77
N ASN A 140 23.02 1.33 -13.07
CA ASN A 140 23.39 1.52 -13.04
C ASN A 140 23.64 1.60 -12.93
N ALA A 141 24.13 1.73 -13.24
CA ALA A 141 24.34 1.56 -13.37
C ALA A 141 24.65 1.73 -13.07
N LYS A 142 24.54 1.45 -13.56
CA LYS A 142 24.83 1.54 -13.52
C LYS A 142 25.03 1.42 -13.29
N THR A 143 25.62 1.29 -13.66
CA THR A 143 25.87 1.29 -13.74
C THR A 143 26.35 1.11 -13.26
N PRO A 144 26.97 1.14 -13.82
CA PRO A 144 27.41 1.00 -13.69
C PRO A 144 27.80 0.80 -13.09
N THR A 145 27.77 0.66 -13.74
CA THR A 145 27.92 0.60 -13.58
C THR A 145 28.23 0.29 -12.96
N LYS A 146 28.19 0.25 -13.49
CA LYS A 146 28.35 0.14 -13.31
C LYS A 146 28.45 -0.25 -12.95
N ARG A 147 28.48 -0.21 -13.46
CA ARG A 147 28.50 -0.28 -13.43
C ARG A 147 28.69 -0.65 -13.24
N SER A 148 29.65 -0.59 -13.52
CA SER A 148 29.80 -0.77 -13.54
C SER A 148 30.01 -1.08 -13.10
N LYS A 149 29.85 -1.15 -13.75
CA LYS A 149 29.93 -1.24 -13.65
C LYS A 149 29.81 -1.57 -13.42
N ARG A 150 29.93 -1.49 -13.92
CA ARG A 150 29.72 -1.42 -13.97
C ARG A 150 29.59 -1.62 -13.85
N SER A 151 30.44 -1.67 -14.19
CA SER A 151 30.18 -1.66 -14.31
C SER A 151 30.14 -1.75 -13.77
#